data_3a99c81938e670ea3c700cd9d91862b1
#
_entry.id   3a99c81938e670ea3c700cd9d91862b1
#
_cell.length_a   1.000
_cell.length_b   1.000
_cell.length_c   1.000
_cell.angle_alpha   90.00
_cell.angle_beta   90.00
_cell.angle_gamma   90.00
#
_symmetry.space_group_name_H-M   'P 1'
#
loop_
_entity.id
_entity.type
_entity.pdbx_description
1 polymer ?
#
loop_
_entity_poly.entity_id
_entity_poly.type
_entity_poly.pdbx_seq_one_letter_code
_entity_poly.pdbx_strand_id
1 'polypeptide(L)'
;WLVFVGDGPARPDLEALTKELKLTDRVRFVGMVKPDEVPRWYRVGDIFVSASQSETQGLTYFEGMACGLPVLCRADPCLDGVVENGFNGWQWKDEAEFASALNTIISDPALRGQLHQNALATAARYSAEHFAQQVLDAYQQAIALKQYESEHKSILSWV
;
A
#
# COMPACT_ATOMS: atom_id res chain seq x y z
N TRP A 1 15.00 12.79 -5.93
CA TRP A 1 14.03 13.77 -5.42
C TRP A 1 13.15 13.13 -4.37
N LEU A 2 12.87 13.85 -3.26
CA LEU A 2 11.86 13.50 -2.28
C LEU A 2 10.69 14.49 -2.39
N VAL A 3 9.47 13.97 -2.52
CA VAL A 3 8.27 14.79 -2.66
C VAL A 3 7.31 14.45 -1.52
N PHE A 4 7.02 15.43 -0.69
CA PHE A 4 6.00 15.33 0.35
C PHE A 4 4.68 15.90 -0.19
N VAL A 5 3.64 15.05 -0.23
CA VAL A 5 2.28 15.44 -0.62
C VAL A 5 1.39 15.33 0.60
N GLY A 6 0.80 16.43 1.00
CA GLY A 6 0.06 16.56 2.25
C GLY A 6 0.60 17.68 3.11
N ASP A 7 -0.03 17.88 4.25
CA ASP A 7 0.36 18.89 5.25
C ASP A 7 0.16 18.34 6.67
N GLY A 8 0.84 18.92 7.63
CA GLY A 8 0.75 18.51 9.00
C GLY A 8 1.67 19.31 9.94
N PRO A 9 1.56 19.10 11.24
CA PRO A 9 2.30 19.88 12.25
C PRO A 9 3.83 19.71 12.15
N ALA A 10 4.32 18.59 11.59
CA ALA A 10 5.75 18.34 11.45
C ALA A 10 6.38 19.05 10.23
N ARG A 11 5.60 19.67 9.36
CA ARG A 11 6.12 20.33 8.14
C ARG A 11 7.19 21.38 8.41
N PRO A 12 7.03 22.33 9.35
CA PRO A 12 8.06 23.33 9.61
C PRO A 12 9.40 22.72 10.02
N ASP A 13 9.38 21.66 10.81
CA ASP A 13 10.57 20.97 11.28
C ASP A 13 11.26 20.22 10.12
N LEU A 14 10.49 19.58 9.24
CA LEU A 14 11.00 18.93 8.04
C LEU A 14 11.61 19.91 7.04
N GLU A 15 11.00 21.10 6.87
CA GLU A 15 11.54 22.17 6.04
C GLU A 15 12.84 22.75 6.63
N ALA A 16 12.91 22.89 7.96
CA ALA A 16 14.13 23.31 8.65
C ALA A 16 15.25 22.29 8.49
N LEU A 17 14.98 21.00 8.71
CA LEU A 17 15.92 19.92 8.51
C LEU A 17 16.42 19.84 7.06
N THR A 18 15.53 20.04 6.08
CA THR A 18 15.88 20.08 4.66
C THR A 18 16.92 21.18 4.36
N LYS A 19 16.77 22.34 4.99
CA LYS A 19 17.72 23.46 4.86
C LYS A 19 19.06 23.15 5.55
N GLU A 20 19.02 22.60 6.76
CA GLU A 20 20.19 22.20 7.52
C GLU A 20 21.03 21.19 6.73
N LEU A 21 20.38 20.20 6.14
CA LEU A 21 21.00 19.17 5.30
C LEU A 21 21.38 19.67 3.89
N LYS A 22 21.09 20.92 3.53
CA LYS A 22 21.33 21.51 2.21
C LYS A 22 20.68 20.77 1.05
N LEU A 23 19.47 20.25 1.28
CA LEU A 23 18.70 19.45 0.31
C LEU A 23 17.52 20.20 -0.32
N THR A 24 17.47 21.52 -0.21
CA THR A 24 16.36 22.36 -0.72
C THR A 24 16.10 22.17 -2.21
N ASP A 25 17.12 21.82 -2.99
CA ASP A 25 16.98 21.55 -4.42
C ASP A 25 16.54 20.12 -4.74
N ARG A 26 16.44 19.25 -3.72
CA ARG A 26 16.13 17.82 -3.85
C ARG A 26 14.84 17.42 -3.13
N VAL A 27 14.27 18.30 -2.32
CA VAL A 27 13.05 18.05 -1.55
C VAL A 27 11.97 19.03 -1.95
N ARG A 28 10.74 18.56 -2.13
CA ARG A 28 9.56 19.37 -2.44
C ARG A 28 8.46 19.11 -1.44
N PHE A 29 7.89 20.16 -0.89
CA PHE A 29 6.71 20.13 -0.04
C PHE A 29 5.55 20.72 -0.84
N VAL A 30 4.65 19.86 -1.29
CA VAL A 30 3.50 20.24 -2.15
C VAL A 30 2.38 20.86 -1.31
N GLY A 31 2.20 20.39 -0.08
CA GLY A 31 1.07 20.76 0.75
C GLY A 31 -0.17 19.93 0.44
N MET A 32 -1.33 20.37 0.95
CA MET A 32 -2.60 19.70 0.73
C MET A 32 -2.99 19.75 -0.75
N VAL A 33 -3.41 18.62 -1.27
CA VAL A 33 -3.94 18.48 -2.63
C VAL A 33 -5.36 17.95 -2.58
N LYS A 34 -6.14 18.21 -3.62
CA LYS A 34 -7.50 17.66 -3.71
C LYS A 34 -7.47 16.16 -3.97
N PRO A 35 -8.47 15.41 -3.49
CA PRO A 35 -8.51 13.94 -3.68
C PRO A 35 -8.40 13.49 -5.14
N ASP A 36 -9.00 14.22 -6.06
CA ASP A 36 -8.95 13.94 -7.50
C ASP A 36 -7.56 14.21 -8.14
N GLU A 37 -6.71 14.97 -7.48
CA GLU A 37 -5.34 15.26 -7.91
C GLU A 37 -4.31 14.25 -7.36
N VAL A 38 -4.64 13.54 -6.25
CA VAL A 38 -3.73 12.61 -5.58
C VAL A 38 -3.12 11.56 -6.54
N PRO A 39 -3.89 10.92 -7.46
CA PRO A 39 -3.30 9.95 -8.40
C PRO A 39 -2.24 10.53 -9.33
N ARG A 40 -2.27 11.83 -9.61
CA ARG A 40 -1.21 12.49 -10.42
C ARG A 40 0.10 12.56 -9.67
N TRP A 41 0.02 12.79 -8.36
CA TRP A 41 1.22 12.86 -7.51
C TRP A 41 1.86 11.50 -7.32
N TYR A 42 1.08 10.44 -7.17
CA TYR A 42 1.64 9.08 -7.18
C TYR A 42 2.38 8.78 -8.49
N ARG A 43 1.81 9.14 -9.65
CA ARG A 43 2.42 8.88 -10.97
C ARG A 43 3.70 9.67 -11.25
N VAL A 44 4.01 10.69 -10.48
CA VAL A 44 5.29 11.43 -10.58
C VAL A 44 6.43 10.67 -9.91
N GLY A 45 6.13 9.80 -8.95
CA GLY A 45 7.11 9.03 -8.19
C GLY A 45 7.58 7.76 -8.90
N ASP A 46 8.74 7.28 -8.50
CA ASP A 46 9.27 5.96 -8.85
C ASP A 46 9.07 4.95 -7.72
N ILE A 47 8.94 5.42 -6.49
CA ILE A 47 8.82 4.62 -5.26
C ILE A 47 7.87 5.36 -4.32
N PHE A 48 6.92 4.66 -3.71
CA PHE A 48 6.13 5.17 -2.60
C PHE A 48 6.85 4.86 -1.28
N VAL A 49 7.14 5.91 -0.50
CA VAL A 49 7.86 5.78 0.79
C VAL A 49 6.95 6.18 1.93
N SER A 50 6.88 5.35 2.97
CA SER A 50 6.17 5.66 4.21
C SER A 50 6.98 5.25 5.44
N ALA A 51 7.09 6.16 6.40
CA ALA A 51 7.70 5.92 7.71
C ALA A 51 6.63 5.78 8.82
N SER A 52 5.36 5.60 8.47
CA SER A 52 4.26 5.41 9.42
C SER A 52 4.52 4.22 10.34
N GLN A 53 4.13 4.37 11.61
CA GLN A 53 4.28 3.35 12.65
C GLN A 53 2.95 2.86 13.21
N SER A 54 1.84 3.33 12.65
CA SER A 54 0.50 2.98 13.11
C SER A 54 -0.47 3.04 11.94
N GLU A 55 -0.52 1.97 11.20
CA GLU A 55 -1.48 1.83 10.12
C GLU A 55 -2.73 1.10 10.62
N THR A 56 -3.89 1.53 10.14
CA THR A 56 -5.15 0.82 10.41
C THR A 56 -5.61 0.00 9.21
N GLN A 57 -5.57 0.59 8.02
CA GLN A 57 -5.97 -0.04 6.76
C GLN A 57 -4.94 0.11 5.66
N GLY A 58 -4.00 1.03 5.81
CA GLY A 58 -2.92 1.24 4.85
C GLY A 58 -3.39 1.65 3.44
N LEU A 59 -4.50 2.41 3.31
CA LEU A 59 -5.07 2.74 2.00
C LEU A 59 -4.08 3.44 1.07
N THR A 60 -3.20 4.29 1.61
CA THR A 60 -2.18 5.00 0.83
C THR A 60 -1.19 4.07 0.15
N TYR A 61 -0.93 2.91 0.74
CA TYR A 61 -0.07 1.87 0.12
C TYR A 61 -0.76 1.27 -1.11
N PHE A 62 -2.04 0.95 -1.00
CA PHE A 62 -2.82 0.44 -2.14
C PHE A 62 -2.99 1.49 -3.24
N GLU A 63 -3.17 2.76 -2.89
CA GLU A 63 -3.21 3.87 -3.84
C GLU A 63 -1.88 4.00 -4.60
N GLY A 64 -0.75 3.95 -3.89
CA GLY A 64 0.58 3.94 -4.48
C GLY A 64 0.79 2.74 -5.41
N MET A 65 0.46 1.53 -4.94
CA MET A 65 0.54 0.30 -5.74
C MET A 65 -0.39 0.33 -6.96
N ALA A 66 -1.59 0.91 -6.85
CA ALA A 66 -2.52 1.06 -7.98
C ALA A 66 -1.98 2.02 -9.05
N CYS A 67 -1.05 2.90 -8.68
CA CYS A 67 -0.28 3.73 -9.62
C CYS A 67 1.03 3.06 -10.07
N GLY A 68 1.28 1.81 -9.66
CA GLY A 68 2.47 1.03 -10.03
C GLY A 68 3.71 1.36 -9.21
N LEU A 69 3.60 2.05 -8.08
CA LEU A 69 4.75 2.36 -7.25
C LEU A 69 5.14 1.17 -6.37
N PRO A 70 6.38 0.69 -6.45
CA PRO A 70 6.93 -0.16 -5.40
C PRO A 70 6.86 0.55 -4.06
N VAL A 71 6.50 -0.19 -3.02
CA VAL A 71 6.37 0.38 -1.67
C VAL A 71 7.64 0.16 -0.88
N LEU A 72 8.15 1.22 -0.27
CA LEU A 72 9.23 1.16 0.72
C LEU A 72 8.69 1.73 2.04
N CYS A 73 8.34 0.85 2.96
CA CYS A 73 7.65 1.24 4.19
C CYS A 73 8.31 0.69 5.44
N ARG A 74 8.03 1.34 6.57
CA ARG A 74 8.40 0.77 7.87
C ARG A 74 7.61 -0.51 8.11
N ALA A 75 8.26 -1.50 8.73
CA ALA A 75 7.62 -2.78 9.05
C ALA A 75 6.45 -2.57 10.04
N ASP A 76 5.27 -3.05 9.64
CA ASP A 76 4.04 -2.98 10.42
C ASP A 76 3.25 -4.27 10.20
N PRO A 77 2.75 -4.94 11.26
CA PRO A 77 1.98 -6.18 11.12
C PRO A 77 0.75 -6.08 10.21
N CYS A 78 0.14 -4.89 10.06
CA CYS A 78 -1.00 -4.72 9.16
C CYS A 78 -0.61 -4.82 7.68
N LEU A 79 0.68 -4.73 7.35
CA LEU A 79 1.21 -4.83 6.00
C LEU A 79 1.77 -6.23 5.68
N ASP A 80 1.72 -7.17 6.64
CA ASP A 80 2.14 -8.55 6.42
C ASP A 80 1.24 -9.21 5.36
N GLY A 81 1.86 -9.80 4.34
CA GLY A 81 1.15 -10.38 3.19
C GLY A 81 0.64 -9.35 2.17
N VAL A 82 0.80 -8.05 2.44
CA VAL A 82 0.49 -6.96 1.51
C VAL A 82 1.75 -6.44 0.85
N VAL A 83 2.75 -6.03 1.65
CA VAL A 83 4.06 -5.59 1.16
C VAL A 83 5.07 -6.71 1.37
N GLU A 84 5.50 -7.32 0.27
CA GLU A 84 6.43 -8.44 0.26
C GLU A 84 7.79 -8.00 -0.26
N ASN A 85 8.85 -8.25 0.54
CA ASN A 85 10.21 -7.86 0.22
C ASN A 85 10.70 -8.49 -1.08
N GLY A 86 11.15 -7.65 -2.02
CA GLY A 86 11.63 -8.09 -3.34
C GLY A 86 10.54 -8.47 -4.33
N PHE A 87 9.27 -8.43 -3.96
CA PHE A 87 8.15 -8.72 -4.84
C PHE A 87 7.42 -7.45 -5.31
N ASN A 88 6.85 -6.66 -4.39
CA ASN A 88 6.14 -5.42 -4.70
C ASN A 88 6.67 -4.21 -3.91
N GLY A 89 7.70 -4.42 -3.10
CA GLY A 89 8.31 -3.40 -2.26
C GLY A 89 9.28 -3.98 -1.25
N TRP A 90 9.53 -3.22 -0.18
CA TRP A 90 10.28 -3.63 1.01
C TRP A 90 9.68 -3.04 2.28
N GLN A 91 9.68 -3.84 3.33
CA GLN A 91 9.46 -3.39 4.70
C GLN A 91 10.82 -3.29 5.41
N TRP A 92 11.09 -2.19 6.09
CA TRP A 92 12.33 -1.92 6.80
C TRP A 92 12.08 -1.67 8.30
N LYS A 93 13.05 -2.04 9.14
CA LYS A 93 12.99 -1.89 10.59
C LYS A 93 13.89 -0.77 11.11
N ASP A 94 14.98 -0.53 10.43
CA ASP A 94 15.97 0.49 10.78
C ASP A 94 16.49 1.25 9.55
N GLU A 95 17.29 2.28 9.78
CA GLU A 95 17.81 3.14 8.72
C GLU A 95 18.76 2.41 7.75
N ALA A 96 19.48 1.40 8.22
CA ALA A 96 20.40 0.63 7.39
C ALA A 96 19.63 -0.24 6.39
N GLU A 97 18.56 -0.90 6.85
CA GLU A 97 17.64 -1.66 5.99
C GLU A 97 16.93 -0.74 4.99
N PHE A 98 16.48 0.45 5.44
CA PHE A 98 15.87 1.45 4.55
C PHE A 98 16.84 1.86 3.43
N ALA A 99 18.07 2.25 3.79
CA ALA A 99 19.06 2.69 2.82
C ALA A 99 19.43 1.57 1.83
N SER A 100 19.57 0.34 2.32
CA SER A 100 19.87 -0.85 1.52
C SER A 100 18.74 -1.12 0.51
N ALA A 101 17.48 -1.17 0.96
CA ALA A 101 16.32 -1.41 0.11
C ALA A 101 16.15 -0.29 -0.94
N LEU A 102 16.28 0.97 -0.51
CA LEU A 102 16.20 2.12 -1.41
C LEU A 102 17.26 2.04 -2.50
N ASN A 103 18.52 1.78 -2.14
CA ASN A 103 19.60 1.62 -3.11
C ASN A 103 19.36 0.46 -4.07
N THR A 104 18.84 -0.66 -3.58
CA THR A 104 18.50 -1.83 -4.40
C THR A 104 17.46 -1.46 -5.48
N ILE A 105 16.39 -0.75 -5.09
CA ILE A 105 15.34 -0.36 -6.03
C ILE A 105 15.86 0.69 -7.05
N ILE A 106 16.67 1.66 -6.59
CA ILE A 106 17.16 2.75 -7.46
C ILE A 106 18.18 2.24 -8.46
N SER A 107 19.08 1.35 -8.06
CA SER A 107 20.22 0.93 -8.87
C SER A 107 19.88 -0.13 -9.93
N ASP A 108 18.72 -0.81 -9.81
CA ASP A 108 18.30 -1.85 -10.74
C ASP A 108 16.97 -1.50 -11.44
N PRO A 109 17.03 -0.94 -12.67
CA PRO A 109 15.83 -0.61 -13.44
C PRO A 109 14.98 -1.84 -13.81
N ALA A 110 15.60 -3.01 -14.01
CA ALA A 110 14.88 -4.23 -14.36
C ALA A 110 14.05 -4.71 -13.17
N LEU A 111 14.67 -4.77 -11.99
CA LEU A 111 13.98 -5.06 -10.74
C LEU A 111 12.84 -4.06 -10.48
N ARG A 112 13.09 -2.76 -10.64
CA ARG A 112 12.05 -1.74 -10.46
C ARG A 112 10.86 -1.97 -11.40
N GLY A 113 11.12 -2.37 -12.65
CA GLY A 113 10.07 -2.75 -13.59
C GLY A 113 9.24 -3.96 -13.12
N GLN A 114 9.87 -4.98 -12.54
CA GLN A 114 9.18 -6.13 -11.96
C GLN A 114 8.34 -5.74 -10.74
N LEU A 115 8.91 -4.96 -9.83
CA LEU A 115 8.21 -4.44 -8.65
C LEU A 115 6.98 -3.61 -9.04
N HIS A 116 7.10 -2.79 -10.09
CA HIS A 116 5.98 -2.01 -10.64
C HIS A 116 4.82 -2.91 -11.08
N GLN A 117 5.09 -3.96 -11.87
CA GLN A 117 4.05 -4.89 -12.32
C GLN A 117 3.40 -5.64 -11.14
N ASN A 118 4.22 -6.07 -10.19
CA ASN A 118 3.75 -6.76 -9.00
C ASN A 118 2.93 -5.85 -8.07
N ALA A 119 3.29 -4.58 -7.95
CA ALA A 119 2.51 -3.58 -7.22
C ALA A 119 1.11 -3.42 -7.83
N LEU A 120 1.02 -3.26 -9.15
CA LEU A 120 -0.27 -3.21 -9.87
C LEU A 120 -1.11 -4.48 -9.63
N ALA A 121 -0.49 -5.66 -9.75
CA ALA A 121 -1.18 -6.93 -9.53
C ALA A 121 -1.67 -7.07 -8.07
N THR A 122 -0.87 -6.62 -7.10
CA THR A 122 -1.27 -6.60 -5.70
C THR A 122 -2.47 -5.67 -5.48
N ALA A 123 -2.41 -4.42 -5.96
CA ALA A 123 -3.50 -3.46 -5.81
C ALA A 123 -4.82 -3.97 -6.42
N ALA A 124 -4.76 -4.66 -7.57
CA ALA A 124 -5.94 -5.22 -8.22
C ALA A 124 -6.68 -6.25 -7.34
N ARG A 125 -5.95 -7.02 -6.52
CA ARG A 125 -6.53 -7.99 -5.56
C ARG A 125 -7.29 -7.33 -4.41
N TYR A 126 -7.02 -6.06 -4.15
CA TYR A 126 -7.66 -5.27 -3.08
C TYR A 126 -8.58 -4.19 -3.66
N SER A 127 -8.99 -4.30 -4.93
CA SER A 127 -9.93 -3.37 -5.54
C SER A 127 -11.33 -3.51 -4.95
N ALA A 128 -12.13 -2.45 -5.06
CA ALA A 128 -13.52 -2.44 -4.61
C ALA A 128 -14.35 -3.52 -5.32
N GLU A 129 -14.09 -3.76 -6.60
CA GLU A 129 -14.75 -4.78 -7.41
C GLU A 129 -14.43 -6.18 -6.90
N HIS A 130 -13.15 -6.46 -6.59
CA HIS A 130 -12.75 -7.75 -6.06
C HIS A 130 -13.35 -7.99 -4.68
N PHE A 131 -13.33 -6.99 -3.80
CA PHE A 131 -13.99 -7.06 -2.49
C PHE A 131 -15.50 -7.31 -2.62
N ALA A 132 -16.18 -6.59 -3.51
CA ALA A 132 -17.62 -6.78 -3.73
C ALA A 132 -17.93 -8.21 -4.20
N GLN A 133 -17.10 -8.79 -5.09
CA GLN A 133 -17.26 -10.17 -5.53
C GLN A 133 -17.08 -11.16 -4.38
N GLN A 134 -16.06 -10.99 -3.55
CA GLN A 134 -15.84 -11.85 -2.37
C GLN A 134 -17.02 -11.81 -1.40
N VAL A 135 -17.60 -10.64 -1.18
CA VAL A 135 -18.80 -10.47 -0.33
C VAL A 135 -19.99 -11.21 -0.92
N LEU A 136 -20.24 -11.07 -2.23
CA LEU A 136 -21.30 -11.78 -2.93
C LEU A 136 -21.13 -13.29 -2.84
N ASP A 137 -19.92 -13.80 -3.05
CA ASP A 137 -19.61 -15.22 -2.94
C ASP A 137 -19.86 -15.75 -1.51
N ALA A 138 -19.48 -14.98 -0.50
CA ALA A 138 -19.75 -15.32 0.90
C ALA A 138 -21.27 -15.40 1.20
N TYR A 139 -22.07 -14.47 0.70
CA TYR A 139 -23.51 -14.51 0.83
C TYR A 139 -24.12 -15.73 0.12
N GLN A 140 -23.67 -16.03 -1.09
CA GLN A 140 -24.18 -17.19 -1.84
C GLN A 140 -23.86 -18.50 -1.12
N GLN A 141 -22.65 -18.64 -0.57
CA GLN A 141 -22.27 -19.80 0.24
C GLN A 141 -23.13 -19.93 1.50
N ALA A 142 -23.38 -18.83 2.22
CA ALA A 142 -24.21 -18.83 3.41
C ALA A 142 -25.65 -19.22 3.10
N ILE A 143 -26.22 -18.75 2.00
CA ILE A 143 -27.57 -19.12 1.54
C ILE A 143 -27.64 -20.59 1.19
N ALA A 144 -26.67 -21.10 0.44
CA ALA A 144 -26.62 -22.51 0.05
C ALA A 144 -26.51 -23.44 1.27
N LEU A 145 -25.67 -23.08 2.25
CA LEU A 145 -25.55 -23.83 3.51
C LEU A 145 -26.87 -23.86 4.28
N LYS A 146 -27.56 -22.75 4.38
CA LYS A 146 -28.83 -22.65 5.07
C LYS A 146 -29.94 -23.45 4.37
N GLN A 147 -29.98 -23.46 3.06
CA GLN A 147 -30.90 -24.30 2.27
C GLN A 147 -30.62 -25.79 2.52
N TYR A 148 -29.36 -26.19 2.43
CA TYR A 148 -28.93 -27.55 2.70
C TYR A 148 -29.35 -28.01 4.12
N GLU A 149 -29.09 -27.19 5.14
CA GLU A 149 -29.50 -27.48 6.51
C GLU A 149 -31.05 -27.63 6.66
N SER A 150 -31.82 -26.77 5.97
CA SER A 150 -33.28 -26.82 6.03
C SER A 150 -33.85 -28.07 5.41
N GLU A 151 -33.26 -28.50 4.28
CA GLU A 151 -33.67 -29.74 3.59
C GLU A 151 -33.31 -31.02 4.37
N HIS A 152 -32.19 -30.99 5.14
CA HIS A 152 -31.72 -32.17 5.87
C HIS A 152 -32.16 -32.22 7.34
N LYS A 153 -32.67 -31.12 7.90
CA LYS A 153 -33.28 -31.12 9.26
C LYS A 153 -34.48 -32.02 9.37
N SER A 154 -35.21 -32.28 8.30
CA SER A 154 -36.34 -33.20 8.29
C SER A 154 -35.92 -34.69 8.48
N ILE A 155 -34.67 -35.03 8.14
CA ILE A 155 -34.15 -36.39 8.25
C ILE A 155 -33.72 -36.72 9.69
N LEU A 156 -33.26 -35.73 10.46
CA LEU A 156 -32.80 -35.91 11.84
C LEU A 156 -33.92 -35.81 12.89
N SER A 157 -35.13 -35.45 12.50
CA SER A 157 -36.29 -35.40 13.40
C SER A 157 -37.01 -36.79 13.57
N TRP A 158 -36.48 -37.85 12.95
CA TRP A 158 -37.03 -39.19 12.99
C TRP A 158 -36.14 -40.18 13.77
N VAL A 159 -35.11 -39.68 14.47
CA VAL A 159 -34.28 -40.44 15.41
C VAL A 159 -34.40 -39.78 16.79
#